data_92bcf5e76ede41e52d60c403af484371
#
_entry.id   92bcf5e76ede41e52d60c403af484371
#
_cell.length_a   1.000
_cell.length_b   1.000
_cell.length_c   1.000
_cell.angle_alpha   90.00
_cell.angle_beta   90.00
_cell.angle_gamma   90.00
#
_symmetry.space_group_name_H-M   'P 1'
#
loop_
_entity.id
_entity.type
_entity.pdbx_description
1 polymer ?
#
loop_
_entity_poly.entity_id
_entity_poly.type
_entity_poly.pdbx_seq_one_letter_code
_entity_poly.pdbx_strand_id
1 'polypeptide(L)'
;MKTKMIAVAALAAVAAQAEFKIDRTAMSEEYWKIWNDDVQKKIDADIEKYRKADGVFALDGVPDGAEVQVEQETHAFFFGAHIFNYGQLGKKEWNDRYKELYGTLFNSATVAFYWRTLEPYPYAPRFAERYEDTENFWNSCPQPKEQPHWRRPAVDPVIDFLRGRGCRIHGHPLVWGNSSWQRPTWIWDSFCPESEKRALEERTGVRIPSANWRLPVGVRDFELGGEWNAAWNKVYKMLSEEEIAALVPTYIKAYNYFLEKRIRDIGERYGSRVDSWDVVNESATDYHRWQDEKAVRGTPCQKSVYGLMPGDYTYKGFQWAAKYMPKTAWLNLNDYNMAPYFFKQAKDLEANGCRVDVVGSQMHLFNPAESVNIALGKGPEHLRPEGIAARFELLSNAGKPIHLSEITITAPDMSPKGQMIQAIIMRNCYRAWFSVEKMNGITWWNVVDDCGAPGEPSISGLFTRDMRPKTAYFAMDDLINGEWKTKTVAKAAGGKVSFRGFRGRYRLTWKDKDGKEQTKLAAVK
;
A
#
# COMPACT_ATOMS: atom_id res chain seq x y z
N MET A 1 -30.02 -7.63 30.44
CA MET A 1 -29.79 -6.31 29.78
C MET A 1 -29.98 -6.50 28.28
N LYS A 2 -31.00 -5.86 27.70
CA LYS A 2 -31.36 -6.02 26.28
C LYS A 2 -30.47 -5.11 25.43
N THR A 3 -29.59 -5.70 24.65
CA THR A 3 -28.74 -4.98 23.68
C THR A 3 -29.62 -4.55 22.50
N LYS A 4 -29.87 -3.24 22.36
CA LYS A 4 -30.56 -2.67 21.22
C LYS A 4 -29.62 -2.72 20.00
N MET A 5 -29.91 -3.57 19.04
CA MET A 5 -29.41 -3.45 17.68
C MET A 5 -29.98 -2.17 17.06
N ILE A 6 -29.12 -1.20 16.82
CA ILE A 6 -29.46 -0.03 16.00
C ILE A 6 -29.28 -0.48 14.55
N ALA A 7 -30.40 -0.69 13.87
CA ALA A 7 -30.41 -0.84 12.42
C ALA A 7 -30.14 0.54 11.82
N VAL A 8 -28.97 0.77 11.27
CA VAL A 8 -28.67 1.91 10.43
C VAL A 8 -29.27 1.63 9.05
N ALA A 9 -30.44 2.16 8.81
CA ALA A 9 -31.02 2.24 7.47
C ALA A 9 -30.19 3.24 6.67
N ALA A 10 -29.24 2.77 5.88
CA ALA A 10 -28.61 3.57 4.86
C ALA A 10 -29.64 3.89 3.78
N LEU A 11 -30.08 5.15 3.71
CA LEU A 11 -30.75 5.66 2.52
C LEU A 11 -29.70 5.62 1.38
N ALA A 12 -29.72 4.54 0.62
CA ALA A 12 -29.08 4.47 -0.68
C ALA A 12 -29.88 5.40 -1.62
N ALA A 13 -29.46 6.64 -1.76
CA ALA A 13 -29.74 7.40 -2.95
C ALA A 13 -28.98 6.69 -4.09
N VAL A 14 -29.66 5.80 -4.80
CA VAL A 14 -29.21 5.27 -6.09
C VAL A 14 -29.28 6.45 -7.06
N ALA A 15 -28.25 7.30 -7.04
CA ALA A 15 -27.92 8.08 -8.20
C ALA A 15 -27.58 7.03 -9.26
N ALA A 16 -28.33 7.01 -10.36
CA ALA A 16 -28.02 6.16 -11.50
C ALA A 16 -26.55 6.41 -11.84
N GLN A 17 -25.70 5.42 -11.57
CA GLN A 17 -24.27 5.50 -11.81
C GLN A 17 -24.13 5.68 -13.31
N ALA A 18 -23.64 6.83 -13.74
CA ALA A 18 -23.37 7.06 -15.14
C ALA A 18 -22.27 6.08 -15.54
N GLU A 19 -22.63 5.12 -16.40
CA GLU A 19 -21.70 4.15 -16.97
C GLU A 19 -20.47 4.88 -17.53
N PHE A 20 -19.28 4.49 -17.09
CA PHE A 20 -18.04 5.08 -17.59
C PHE A 20 -17.89 4.78 -19.08
N LYS A 21 -17.79 5.83 -19.90
CA LYS A 21 -17.59 5.70 -21.35
C LYS A 21 -16.21 6.18 -21.74
N ILE A 22 -15.46 5.30 -22.40
CA ILE A 22 -14.14 5.63 -22.95
C ILE A 22 -14.32 6.59 -24.13
N ASP A 23 -13.78 7.80 -24.01
CA ASP A 23 -13.55 8.66 -25.17
C ASP A 23 -12.22 8.28 -25.84
N ARG A 24 -12.31 7.47 -26.88
CA ARG A 24 -11.12 6.98 -27.63
C ARG A 24 -10.31 8.11 -28.26
N THR A 25 -10.90 9.29 -28.48
CA THR A 25 -10.19 10.44 -29.09
C THR A 25 -9.16 11.07 -28.15
N ALA A 26 -9.21 10.74 -26.87
CA ALA A 26 -8.20 11.17 -25.90
C ALA A 26 -6.82 10.56 -26.15
N MET A 27 -6.78 9.36 -26.77
CA MET A 27 -5.58 8.62 -27.09
C MET A 27 -5.35 8.56 -28.59
N SER A 28 -4.08 8.43 -29.01
CA SER A 28 -3.72 8.29 -30.43
C SER A 28 -4.09 6.91 -30.99
N GLU A 29 -4.12 6.78 -32.31
CA GLU A 29 -4.28 5.49 -32.99
C GLU A 29 -3.15 4.52 -32.62
N GLU A 30 -1.91 5.01 -32.46
CA GLU A 30 -0.76 4.18 -32.05
C GLU A 30 -0.96 3.56 -30.67
N TYR A 31 -1.57 4.29 -29.74
CA TYR A 31 -1.95 3.73 -28.43
C TYR A 31 -2.94 2.56 -28.61
N TRP A 32 -3.95 2.72 -29.45
CA TRP A 32 -4.97 1.68 -29.67
C TRP A 32 -4.48 0.48 -30.49
N LYS A 33 -3.39 0.64 -31.27
CA LYS A 33 -2.69 -0.51 -31.87
C LYS A 33 -1.99 -1.36 -30.82
N ILE A 34 -1.47 -0.75 -29.75
CA ILE A 34 -0.84 -1.46 -28.61
C ILE A 34 -1.93 -2.13 -27.74
N TRP A 35 -2.98 -1.40 -27.39
CA TRP A 35 -4.08 -1.87 -26.55
C TRP A 35 -5.29 -2.32 -27.39
N ASN A 36 -5.04 -3.11 -28.42
CA ASN A 36 -6.04 -3.57 -29.38
C ASN A 36 -7.01 -4.63 -28.80
N ASP A 37 -8.03 -4.98 -29.58
CA ASP A 37 -9.08 -5.90 -29.16
C ASP A 37 -8.55 -7.32 -28.84
N ASP A 38 -7.49 -7.78 -29.50
CA ASP A 38 -6.93 -9.11 -29.22
C ASP A 38 -6.20 -9.13 -27.87
N VAL A 39 -5.50 -8.04 -27.53
CA VAL A 39 -4.94 -7.83 -26.18
C VAL A 39 -6.05 -7.82 -25.13
N GLN A 40 -7.15 -7.10 -25.38
CA GLN A 40 -8.28 -7.05 -24.44
C GLN A 40 -8.94 -8.44 -24.26
N LYS A 41 -9.16 -9.18 -25.34
CA LYS A 41 -9.70 -10.56 -25.29
C LYS A 41 -8.80 -11.49 -24.47
N LYS A 42 -7.47 -11.38 -24.66
CA LYS A 42 -6.52 -12.18 -23.87
C LYS A 42 -6.61 -11.84 -22.38
N ILE A 43 -6.65 -10.56 -22.03
CA ILE A 43 -6.83 -10.09 -20.66
C ILE A 43 -8.12 -10.65 -20.08
N ASP A 44 -9.24 -10.60 -20.81
CA ASP A 44 -10.53 -11.13 -20.37
C ASP A 44 -10.49 -12.64 -20.13
N ALA A 45 -9.83 -13.38 -21.00
CA ALA A 45 -9.65 -14.83 -20.84
C ALA A 45 -8.81 -15.17 -19.60
N ASP A 46 -7.75 -14.40 -19.32
CA ASP A 46 -6.91 -14.57 -18.14
C ASP A 46 -7.67 -14.18 -16.84
N ILE A 47 -8.47 -13.10 -16.86
CA ILE A 47 -9.35 -12.73 -15.76
C ILE A 47 -10.36 -13.84 -15.48
N GLU A 48 -11.03 -14.35 -16.52
CA GLU A 48 -11.99 -15.47 -16.40
C GLU A 48 -11.35 -16.71 -15.76
N LYS A 49 -10.12 -17.01 -16.17
CA LYS A 49 -9.35 -18.16 -15.72
C LYS A 49 -8.87 -18.04 -14.28
N TYR A 50 -8.28 -16.89 -13.92
CA TYR A 50 -7.56 -16.74 -12.66
C TYR A 50 -8.37 -16.07 -11.56
N ARG A 51 -9.42 -15.29 -11.91
CA ARG A 51 -10.20 -14.50 -10.94
C ARG A 51 -11.55 -15.12 -10.62
N LYS A 52 -12.09 -15.99 -11.48
CA LYS A 52 -13.36 -16.66 -11.24
C LYS A 52 -13.19 -18.13 -10.90
N ALA A 53 -14.18 -18.67 -10.21
CA ALA A 53 -14.27 -20.09 -9.93
C ALA A 53 -15.74 -20.52 -9.84
N ASP A 54 -15.97 -21.82 -9.93
CA ASP A 54 -17.28 -22.42 -9.74
C ASP A 54 -17.57 -22.58 -8.25
N GLY A 55 -18.76 -22.18 -7.82
CA GLY A 55 -19.27 -22.35 -6.47
C GLY A 55 -20.49 -23.27 -6.47
N VAL A 56 -20.53 -24.23 -5.56
CA VAL A 56 -21.69 -25.10 -5.32
C VAL A 56 -22.06 -25.05 -3.84
N PHE A 57 -23.27 -24.62 -3.55
CA PHE A 57 -23.71 -24.38 -2.17
C PHE A 57 -25.03 -25.07 -1.88
N ALA A 58 -25.06 -25.88 -0.82
CA ALA A 58 -26.30 -26.45 -0.30
C ALA A 58 -27.18 -25.35 0.32
N LEU A 59 -28.46 -25.35 0.05
CA LEU A 59 -29.43 -24.38 0.55
C LEU A 59 -30.58 -25.11 1.24
N ASP A 60 -30.79 -24.85 2.52
CA ASP A 60 -31.80 -25.53 3.31
C ASP A 60 -33.20 -25.08 2.87
N GLY A 61 -34.07 -26.08 2.59
CA GLY A 61 -35.46 -25.84 2.23
C GLY A 61 -35.72 -25.19 0.88
N VAL A 62 -34.68 -25.03 0.02
CA VAL A 62 -34.85 -24.47 -1.32
C VAL A 62 -35.62 -25.45 -2.21
N PRO A 63 -36.70 -25.03 -2.89
CA PRO A 63 -37.39 -25.86 -3.88
C PRO A 63 -36.53 -26.02 -5.16
N ASP A 64 -36.66 -27.16 -5.82
CA ASP A 64 -36.06 -27.36 -7.13
C ASP A 64 -36.65 -26.36 -8.13
N GLY A 65 -35.79 -25.75 -8.92
CA GLY A 65 -36.13 -24.70 -9.88
C GLY A 65 -36.33 -23.31 -9.27
N ALA A 66 -36.26 -23.17 -7.95
CA ALA A 66 -36.32 -21.86 -7.31
C ALA A 66 -35.19 -20.95 -7.76
N GLU A 67 -35.50 -19.67 -7.94
CA GLU A 67 -34.51 -18.63 -8.24
C GLU A 67 -33.76 -18.24 -6.96
N VAL A 68 -32.44 -18.27 -7.05
CA VAL A 68 -31.53 -17.84 -6.01
C VAL A 68 -30.82 -16.58 -6.48
N GLN A 69 -31.02 -15.47 -5.78
CA GLN A 69 -30.26 -14.24 -6.00
C GLN A 69 -28.83 -14.45 -5.50
N VAL A 70 -27.87 -14.25 -6.35
CA VAL A 70 -26.43 -14.40 -6.06
C VAL A 70 -25.78 -13.03 -6.14
N GLU A 71 -25.34 -12.50 -5.01
CA GLU A 71 -24.71 -11.18 -4.94
C GLU A 71 -23.37 -11.26 -4.22
N GLN A 72 -22.31 -10.85 -4.92
CA GLN A 72 -20.98 -10.76 -4.33
C GLN A 72 -20.90 -9.56 -3.38
N GLU A 73 -20.54 -9.81 -2.11
CA GLU A 73 -20.35 -8.76 -1.11
C GLU A 73 -18.92 -8.20 -1.13
N THR A 74 -17.92 -9.08 -1.20
CA THR A 74 -16.49 -8.66 -1.21
C THR A 74 -15.67 -9.55 -2.12
N HIS A 75 -14.63 -8.97 -2.73
CA HIS A 75 -13.63 -9.73 -3.47
C HIS A 75 -12.63 -10.43 -2.53
N ALA A 76 -12.12 -11.58 -2.96
CA ALA A 76 -10.91 -12.17 -2.39
C ALA A 76 -9.64 -11.40 -2.82
N PHE A 77 -9.68 -10.78 -4.00
CA PHE A 77 -8.63 -9.88 -4.50
C PHE A 77 -8.68 -8.53 -3.76
N PHE A 78 -7.50 -7.93 -3.49
CA PHE A 78 -7.43 -6.66 -2.76
C PHE A 78 -7.41 -5.50 -3.74
N PHE A 79 -8.47 -4.70 -3.71
CA PHE A 79 -8.50 -3.37 -4.29
C PHE A 79 -8.31 -2.38 -3.16
N GLY A 80 -7.12 -1.78 -3.09
CA GLY A 80 -6.73 -0.96 -1.96
C GLY A 80 -6.36 0.46 -2.33
N ALA A 81 -6.27 1.29 -1.29
CA ALA A 81 -5.59 2.58 -1.35
C ALA A 81 -4.89 2.87 -0.02
N HIS A 82 -3.88 3.76 -0.01
CA HIS A 82 -3.37 4.23 1.27
C HIS A 82 -4.39 5.17 1.95
N ILE A 83 -4.46 5.11 3.29
CA ILE A 83 -5.39 5.92 4.09
C ILE A 83 -4.65 7.02 4.88
N PHE A 84 -3.58 7.55 4.32
CA PHE A 84 -2.67 8.46 5.02
C PHE A 84 -3.29 9.81 5.37
N ASN A 85 -4.32 10.25 4.65
CA ASN A 85 -5.01 11.51 4.91
C ASN A 85 -6.28 11.37 5.77
N TYR A 86 -6.39 10.28 6.55
CA TYR A 86 -7.53 10.04 7.42
C TYR A 86 -7.77 11.23 8.38
N GLY A 87 -8.93 11.85 8.28
CA GLY A 87 -9.30 13.02 9.09
C GLY A 87 -8.59 14.33 8.72
N GLN A 88 -7.75 14.37 7.68
CA GLN A 88 -6.83 15.48 7.40
C GLN A 88 -7.20 16.34 6.18
N LEU A 89 -8.41 16.22 5.63
CA LEU A 89 -8.78 16.93 4.41
C LEU A 89 -9.28 18.36 4.64
N GLY A 90 -9.43 18.80 5.89
CA GLY A 90 -9.73 20.18 6.24
C GLY A 90 -11.23 20.53 6.30
N LYS A 91 -12.13 19.62 5.93
CA LYS A 91 -13.58 19.75 6.12
C LYS A 91 -14.21 18.40 6.43
N LYS A 92 -15.19 18.40 7.34
CA LYS A 92 -15.89 17.18 7.74
C LYS A 92 -16.49 16.43 6.54
N GLU A 93 -17.17 17.14 5.64
CA GLU A 93 -17.79 16.55 4.45
C GLU A 93 -16.78 15.87 3.51
N TRP A 94 -15.55 16.40 3.41
CA TRP A 94 -14.49 15.81 2.61
C TRP A 94 -13.90 14.57 3.31
N ASN A 95 -13.70 14.65 4.62
CA ASN A 95 -13.25 13.52 5.42
C ASN A 95 -14.27 12.38 5.39
N ASP A 96 -15.57 12.67 5.47
CA ASP A 96 -16.63 11.65 5.40
C ASP A 96 -16.63 10.95 4.04
N ARG A 97 -16.57 11.69 2.93
CA ARG A 97 -16.47 11.12 1.57
C ARG A 97 -15.20 10.27 1.39
N TYR A 98 -14.07 10.73 1.91
CA TYR A 98 -12.83 9.97 1.87
C TYR A 98 -12.94 8.65 2.63
N LYS A 99 -13.50 8.69 3.83
CA LYS A 99 -13.75 7.51 4.66
C LYS A 99 -14.74 6.53 4.00
N GLU A 100 -15.75 7.05 3.28
CA GLU A 100 -16.75 6.23 2.61
C GLU A 100 -16.16 5.31 1.54
N LEU A 101 -15.06 5.71 0.89
CA LEU A 101 -14.39 4.90 -0.13
C LEU A 101 -13.90 3.55 0.41
N TYR A 102 -13.57 3.47 1.70
CA TYR A 102 -13.12 2.24 2.35
C TYR A 102 -14.34 1.43 2.82
N GLY A 103 -14.49 0.27 2.22
CA GLY A 103 -15.65 -0.63 2.38
C GLY A 103 -16.67 -0.51 1.24
N THR A 104 -16.55 0.49 0.34
CA THR A 104 -17.40 0.61 -0.86
C THR A 104 -16.63 0.40 -2.15
N LEU A 105 -15.55 1.16 -2.39
CA LEU A 105 -14.64 0.98 -3.51
C LEU A 105 -13.43 0.12 -3.11
N PHE A 106 -12.81 0.45 -1.99
CA PHE A 106 -11.62 -0.25 -1.50
C PHE A 106 -11.98 -1.26 -0.39
N ASN A 107 -11.59 -2.52 -0.57
CA ASN A 107 -11.70 -3.57 0.45
C ASN A 107 -10.39 -3.78 1.22
N SER A 108 -9.36 -2.97 0.93
CA SER A 108 -8.06 -2.98 1.59
C SER A 108 -7.54 -1.56 1.77
N ALA A 109 -6.70 -1.36 2.79
CA ALA A 109 -6.06 -0.07 3.03
C ALA A 109 -4.63 -0.22 3.54
N THR A 110 -3.72 0.64 3.04
CA THR A 110 -2.36 0.75 3.54
C THR A 110 -2.28 1.83 4.62
N VAL A 111 -1.84 1.44 5.82
CA VAL A 111 -1.70 2.31 6.99
C VAL A 111 -0.24 2.66 7.21
N ALA A 112 0.03 3.94 7.49
CA ALA A 112 1.37 4.47 7.66
C ALA A 112 2.00 4.10 9.01
N PHE A 113 3.17 3.46 8.94
CA PHE A 113 4.00 3.13 10.09
C PHE A 113 5.42 3.72 9.98
N TYR A 114 5.59 4.84 9.33
CA TYR A 114 6.90 5.49 9.16
C TYR A 114 7.49 5.87 10.52
N TRP A 115 8.63 5.28 10.88
CA TRP A 115 9.16 5.32 12.24
C TRP A 115 9.37 6.72 12.78
N ARG A 116 10.02 7.59 12.01
CA ARG A 116 10.36 8.95 12.45
C ARG A 116 9.14 9.76 12.89
N THR A 117 8.04 9.67 12.15
CA THR A 117 6.78 10.37 12.47
C THR A 117 5.89 9.60 13.43
N LEU A 118 6.00 8.27 13.46
CA LEU A 118 5.28 7.45 14.43
C LEU A 118 5.85 7.59 15.85
N GLU A 119 7.18 7.66 15.98
CA GLU A 119 7.86 7.80 17.26
C GLU A 119 8.81 9.02 17.24
N PRO A 120 8.23 10.25 17.24
CA PRO A 120 9.01 11.50 17.16
C PRO A 120 9.84 11.79 18.39
N TYR A 121 9.54 11.13 19.52
CA TYR A 121 10.24 11.21 20.78
C TYR A 121 10.58 9.81 21.30
N PRO A 122 11.67 9.65 22.08
CA PRO A 122 12.03 8.38 22.68
C PRO A 122 10.86 7.79 23.50
N TYR A 123 10.52 6.52 23.23
CA TYR A 123 9.48 5.77 23.95
C TYR A 123 8.06 6.35 23.87
N ALA A 124 7.79 7.22 22.91
CA ALA A 124 6.50 7.90 22.78
C ALA A 124 5.87 7.70 21.38
N PRO A 125 5.53 6.47 20.98
CA PRO A 125 4.88 6.22 19.69
C PRO A 125 3.46 6.82 19.67
N ARG A 126 3.08 7.40 18.52
CA ARG A 126 1.77 7.98 18.27
C ARG A 126 0.76 6.90 17.84
N PHE A 127 0.52 5.94 18.72
CA PHE A 127 -0.48 4.91 18.47
C PHE A 127 -1.89 5.44 18.70
N ALA A 128 -2.13 5.99 19.90
CA ALA A 128 -3.41 6.55 20.29
C ALA A 128 -3.58 7.99 19.76
N GLU A 129 -4.83 8.36 19.52
CA GLU A 129 -5.20 9.72 19.11
C GLU A 129 -4.86 10.74 20.20
N ARG A 130 -4.33 11.88 19.79
CA ARG A 130 -4.12 13.08 20.59
C ARG A 130 -4.87 14.24 19.93
N TYR A 131 -4.88 15.43 20.55
CA TYR A 131 -5.57 16.58 19.99
C TYR A 131 -5.10 16.92 18.56
N GLU A 132 -3.80 16.90 18.34
CA GLU A 132 -3.17 17.17 17.03
C GLU A 132 -3.46 16.12 15.93
N ASP A 133 -4.10 15.02 16.30
CA ASP A 133 -4.54 13.99 15.35
C ASP A 133 -6.02 14.12 14.98
N THR A 134 -6.80 14.95 15.72
CA THR A 134 -8.24 15.07 15.55
C THR A 134 -8.63 15.89 14.31
N GLU A 135 -9.82 15.62 13.78
CA GLU A 135 -10.38 16.44 12.70
C GLU A 135 -10.54 17.90 13.09
N ASN A 136 -10.82 18.19 14.37
CA ASN A 136 -10.93 19.56 14.89
C ASN A 136 -9.61 20.32 14.73
N PHE A 137 -8.47 19.68 15.04
CA PHE A 137 -7.17 20.27 14.81
C PHE A 137 -6.95 20.53 13.31
N TRP A 138 -7.16 19.50 12.46
CA TRP A 138 -6.91 19.60 11.02
C TRP A 138 -7.81 20.60 10.33
N ASN A 139 -9.08 20.71 10.76
CA ASN A 139 -10.04 21.68 10.21
C ASN A 139 -9.69 23.13 10.58
N SER A 140 -8.95 23.34 11.68
CA SER A 140 -8.48 24.66 12.11
C SER A 140 -7.03 24.97 11.71
N CYS A 141 -6.33 24.02 11.13
CA CYS A 141 -4.91 24.17 10.75
C CYS A 141 -4.79 24.94 9.42
N PRO A 142 -4.18 26.15 9.39
CA PRO A 142 -4.09 26.96 8.18
C PRO A 142 -3.16 26.38 7.12
N GLN A 143 -2.14 25.62 7.53
CA GLN A 143 -1.10 25.05 6.67
C GLN A 143 -0.88 23.57 7.00
N PRO A 144 -1.85 22.68 6.68
CA PRO A 144 -1.78 21.28 7.09
C PRO A 144 -0.57 20.55 6.52
N LYS A 145 -0.10 20.89 5.33
CA LYS A 145 1.07 20.26 4.70
C LYS A 145 2.39 20.56 5.40
N GLU A 146 2.48 21.63 6.15
CA GLU A 146 3.66 22.01 6.94
C GLU A 146 3.70 21.28 8.29
N GLN A 147 2.61 20.64 8.67
CA GLN A 147 2.59 19.85 9.89
C GLN A 147 3.37 18.53 9.71
N PRO A 148 4.23 18.16 10.66
CA PRO A 148 5.12 17.00 10.53
C PRO A 148 4.38 15.66 10.49
N HIS A 149 3.16 15.63 11.01
CA HIS A 149 2.27 14.47 10.98
C HIS A 149 1.20 14.56 9.87
N TRP A 150 1.36 15.49 8.93
CA TRP A 150 0.60 15.46 7.68
C TRP A 150 0.77 14.11 6.98
N ARG A 151 -0.33 13.49 6.54
CA ARG A 151 -0.35 12.12 6.01
C ARG A 151 0.11 11.04 7.00
N ARG A 152 0.16 11.35 8.30
CA ARG A 152 0.59 10.43 9.35
C ARG A 152 -0.36 10.50 10.54
N PRO A 153 -1.64 10.11 10.34
CA PRO A 153 -2.61 10.06 11.43
C PRO A 153 -2.16 9.09 12.52
N ALA A 154 -2.68 9.26 13.74
CA ALA A 154 -2.54 8.26 14.79
C ALA A 154 -3.09 6.91 14.32
N VAL A 155 -2.46 5.82 14.73
CA VAL A 155 -2.71 4.49 14.12
C VAL A 155 -3.99 3.85 14.64
N ASP A 156 -4.29 3.95 15.94
CA ASP A 156 -5.46 3.30 16.56
C ASP A 156 -6.79 3.66 15.89
N PRO A 157 -7.15 4.96 15.72
CA PRO A 157 -8.43 5.32 15.11
C PRO A 157 -8.54 4.87 13.66
N VAL A 158 -7.44 4.84 12.92
CA VAL A 158 -7.41 4.35 11.53
C VAL A 158 -7.70 2.84 11.48
N ILE A 159 -7.04 2.06 12.35
CA ILE A 159 -7.25 0.60 12.39
C ILE A 159 -8.66 0.27 12.88
N ASP A 160 -9.17 0.96 13.91
CA ASP A 160 -10.53 0.77 14.41
C ASP A 160 -11.58 1.05 13.32
N PHE A 161 -11.40 2.15 12.61
CA PHE A 161 -12.25 2.51 11.48
C PHE A 161 -12.24 1.42 10.38
N LEU A 162 -11.06 1.01 9.92
CA LEU A 162 -10.92 0.02 8.85
C LEU A 162 -11.49 -1.34 9.24
N ARG A 163 -11.28 -1.78 10.48
CA ARG A 163 -11.91 -3.00 11.02
C ARG A 163 -13.43 -2.91 11.06
N GLY A 164 -13.97 -1.76 11.45
CA GLY A 164 -15.41 -1.49 11.41
C GLY A 164 -16.01 -1.52 10.00
N ARG A 165 -15.20 -1.25 8.97
CA ARG A 165 -15.58 -1.33 7.55
C ARG A 165 -15.33 -2.71 6.93
N GLY A 166 -14.73 -3.66 7.65
CA GLY A 166 -14.37 -4.98 7.12
C GLY A 166 -13.25 -4.95 6.08
N CYS A 167 -12.47 -3.88 6.04
CA CYS A 167 -11.31 -3.77 5.15
C CYS A 167 -10.14 -4.61 5.65
N ARG A 168 -9.39 -5.20 4.71
CA ARG A 168 -8.08 -5.77 4.98
C ARG A 168 -7.09 -4.64 5.24
N ILE A 169 -6.24 -4.80 6.24
CA ILE A 169 -5.27 -3.79 6.67
C ILE A 169 -3.85 -4.22 6.33
N HIS A 170 -3.13 -3.35 5.65
CA HIS A 170 -1.73 -3.51 5.31
C HIS A 170 -0.88 -2.45 6.02
N GLY A 171 0.09 -2.85 6.82
CA GLY A 171 0.99 -1.94 7.54
C GLY A 171 2.25 -1.63 6.72
N HIS A 172 2.59 -0.36 6.53
CA HIS A 172 3.71 0.07 5.70
C HIS A 172 4.53 1.18 6.36
N PRO A 173 5.87 1.10 6.37
CA PRO A 173 6.68 -0.10 6.43
C PRO A 173 7.21 -0.35 7.87
N LEU A 174 7.66 -1.57 8.17
CA LEU A 174 8.36 -1.84 9.44
C LEU A 174 9.83 -1.39 9.37
N VAL A 175 10.52 -1.75 8.32
CA VAL A 175 11.94 -1.42 8.09
C VAL A 175 12.10 -0.79 6.72
N TRP A 176 12.72 0.37 6.67
CA TRP A 176 13.09 1.05 5.44
C TRP A 176 14.40 1.82 5.65
N GLY A 177 15.36 1.66 4.72
CA GLY A 177 16.66 2.32 4.81
C GLY A 177 16.62 3.84 4.70
N ASN A 178 15.47 4.42 4.31
CA ASN A 178 15.31 5.86 4.09
C ASN A 178 15.42 6.64 5.41
N SER A 179 16.54 7.35 5.57
CA SER A 179 16.83 8.07 6.81
C SER A 179 15.93 9.29 7.04
N SER A 180 15.32 9.86 5.99
CA SER A 180 14.39 10.99 6.12
C SER A 180 13.05 10.60 6.73
N TRP A 181 12.58 9.37 6.48
CA TRP A 181 11.25 8.93 6.89
C TRP A 181 11.25 7.88 7.99
N GLN A 182 12.33 7.09 8.11
CA GLN A 182 12.37 5.94 9.00
C GLN A 182 13.28 6.10 10.21
N ARG A 183 14.43 6.78 10.09
CA ARG A 183 15.37 6.84 11.21
C ARG A 183 15.08 8.00 12.15
N PRO A 184 14.61 7.77 13.40
CA PRO A 184 14.44 8.84 14.37
C PRO A 184 15.79 9.43 14.76
N THR A 185 15.91 10.77 14.68
CA THR A 185 17.16 11.48 15.00
C THR A 185 17.50 11.46 16.48
N TRP A 186 16.49 11.27 17.35
CA TRP A 186 16.70 11.18 18.79
C TRP A 186 17.57 9.98 19.19
N ILE A 187 17.72 8.94 18.38
CA ILE A 187 18.65 7.83 18.68
C ILE A 187 20.09 8.35 18.68
N TRP A 188 20.46 9.17 17.70
CA TRP A 188 21.77 9.83 17.67
C TRP A 188 21.95 10.79 18.84
N ASP A 189 20.98 11.68 19.05
CA ASP A 189 21.07 12.73 20.05
C ASP A 189 21.16 12.18 21.48
N SER A 190 20.37 11.16 21.80
CA SER A 190 20.21 10.65 23.16
C SER A 190 21.04 9.42 23.49
N PHE A 191 21.46 8.65 22.48
CA PHE A 191 22.11 7.35 22.69
C PHE A 191 23.48 7.22 22.04
N CYS A 192 23.97 8.22 21.31
CA CYS A 192 25.36 8.30 20.89
C CYS A 192 26.16 9.13 21.90
N PRO A 193 27.19 8.56 22.55
CA PRO A 193 28.03 9.32 23.49
C PRO A 193 28.77 10.47 22.80
N GLU A 194 29.00 11.58 23.51
CA GLU A 194 29.73 12.71 22.97
C GLU A 194 31.17 12.38 22.56
N SER A 195 31.78 11.38 23.21
CA SER A 195 33.09 10.86 22.80
C SER A 195 33.08 10.21 21.43
N GLU A 196 32.02 9.43 21.10
CA GLU A 196 31.86 8.82 19.77
C GLU A 196 31.55 9.87 18.71
N LYS A 197 30.69 10.85 19.01
CA LYS A 197 30.37 11.95 18.11
C LYS A 197 31.61 12.74 17.72
N ARG A 198 32.47 13.07 18.72
CA ARG A 198 33.75 13.77 18.50
C ARG A 198 34.74 12.90 17.70
N ALA A 199 34.88 11.63 18.02
CA ALA A 199 35.76 10.75 17.28
C ALA A 199 35.38 10.65 15.78
N LEU A 200 34.07 10.60 15.49
CA LEU A 200 33.57 10.64 14.10
C LEU A 200 33.89 11.99 13.43
N GLU A 201 33.66 13.11 14.12
CA GLU A 201 33.92 14.47 13.62
C GLU A 201 35.41 14.68 13.39
N GLU A 202 36.28 14.30 14.33
CA GLU A 202 37.74 14.38 14.21
C GLU A 202 38.26 13.54 13.02
N ARG A 203 37.74 12.33 12.85
CA ARG A 203 38.14 11.43 11.76
C ARG A 203 37.70 11.90 10.38
N THR A 204 36.55 12.57 10.26
CA THR A 204 35.92 12.89 8.98
C THR A 204 35.83 14.39 8.67
N GLY A 205 36.02 15.26 9.66
CA GLY A 205 35.72 16.68 9.55
C GLY A 205 34.22 16.98 9.37
N VAL A 206 33.36 15.98 9.59
CA VAL A 206 31.90 16.10 9.41
C VAL A 206 31.20 16.01 10.75
N ARG A 207 30.55 17.08 11.14
CA ARG A 207 29.64 17.09 12.28
C ARG A 207 28.26 16.63 11.86
N ILE A 208 27.73 15.60 12.53
CA ILE A 208 26.33 15.20 12.35
C ILE A 208 25.48 16.16 13.18
N PRO A 209 24.55 16.93 12.56
CA PRO A 209 23.74 17.88 13.30
C PRO A 209 22.84 17.22 14.31
N SER A 210 22.68 17.83 15.49
CA SER A 210 21.66 17.45 16.45
C SER A 210 20.29 17.85 15.92
N ALA A 211 19.33 16.95 15.95
CA ALA A 211 17.98 17.25 15.53
C ALA A 211 17.18 18.03 16.55
N ASN A 212 17.76 18.27 17.76
CA ASN A 212 17.07 18.90 18.88
C ASN A 212 15.60 18.43 19.02
N TRP A 213 15.44 17.13 19.23
CA TRP A 213 14.13 16.45 19.33
C TRP A 213 13.17 17.08 20.38
N ARG A 214 13.67 17.99 21.23
CA ARG A 214 12.88 18.77 22.18
C ARG A 214 12.11 19.93 21.54
N LEU A 215 12.46 20.33 20.31
CA LEU A 215 11.68 21.31 19.56
C LEU A 215 10.39 20.68 19.01
N PRO A 216 9.33 21.47 18.78
CA PRO A 216 8.14 21.01 18.10
C PRO A 216 8.50 20.30 16.78
N VAL A 217 7.87 19.17 16.52
CA VAL A 217 8.24 18.26 15.42
C VAL A 217 8.28 18.97 14.07
N GLY A 218 7.38 19.93 13.80
CA GLY A 218 7.34 20.67 12.53
C GLY A 218 8.56 21.55 12.23
N VAL A 219 9.14 22.13 13.26
CA VAL A 219 10.32 23.00 13.11
C VAL A 219 11.57 22.19 12.80
N ARG A 220 11.64 20.93 13.24
CA ARG A 220 12.84 20.09 13.13
C ARG A 220 12.98 19.37 11.80
N ASP A 221 11.88 18.91 11.25
CA ASP A 221 11.92 17.88 10.22
C ASP A 221 12.17 18.44 8.84
N PHE A 222 11.75 19.66 8.56
CA PHE A 222 11.97 20.31 7.27
C PHE A 222 13.40 20.84 7.10
N GLU A 223 13.95 21.45 8.13
CA GLU A 223 15.28 22.08 8.05
C GLU A 223 16.43 21.09 8.23
N LEU A 224 16.27 20.11 9.12
CA LEU A 224 17.35 19.21 9.53
C LEU A 224 17.42 17.88 8.75
N GLY A 225 16.32 17.45 8.10
CA GLY A 225 16.33 16.19 7.34
C GLY A 225 17.32 16.20 6.18
N GLY A 226 17.42 17.31 5.47
CA GLY A 226 18.37 17.49 4.38
C GLY A 226 19.81 17.58 4.88
N GLU A 227 20.06 18.34 5.93
CA GLU A 227 21.40 18.51 6.53
C GLU A 227 21.90 17.22 7.17
N TRP A 228 21.03 16.51 7.89
CA TRP A 228 21.32 15.21 8.47
C TRP A 228 21.76 14.20 7.40
N ASN A 229 20.98 14.06 6.35
CA ASN A 229 21.30 13.15 5.26
C ASN A 229 22.57 13.57 4.52
N ALA A 230 22.77 14.86 4.29
CA ALA A 230 23.98 15.38 3.64
C ALA A 230 25.24 15.10 4.47
N ALA A 231 25.16 15.26 5.80
CA ALA A 231 26.28 14.96 6.69
C ALA A 231 26.62 13.46 6.67
N TRP A 232 25.63 12.58 6.87
CA TRP A 232 25.85 11.14 6.80
C TRP A 232 26.36 10.68 5.42
N ASN A 233 25.85 11.24 4.32
CA ASN A 233 26.33 10.92 2.97
C ASN A 233 27.80 11.29 2.76
N LYS A 234 28.31 12.35 3.41
CA LYS A 234 29.75 12.65 3.42
C LYS A 234 30.52 11.57 4.17
N VAL A 235 30.06 11.19 5.37
CA VAL A 235 30.67 10.12 6.16
C VAL A 235 30.73 8.80 5.37
N TYR A 236 29.63 8.42 4.70
CA TYR A 236 29.57 7.19 3.90
C TYR A 236 30.55 7.15 2.73
N LYS A 237 30.89 8.30 2.18
CA LYS A 237 31.90 8.41 1.10
C LYS A 237 33.33 8.28 1.61
N MET A 238 33.55 8.56 2.88
CA MET A 238 34.89 8.65 3.48
C MET A 238 35.28 7.38 4.23
N LEU A 239 34.33 6.67 4.83
CA LEU A 239 34.56 5.56 5.74
C LEU A 239 33.89 4.27 5.26
N SER A 240 34.46 3.13 5.55
CA SER A 240 33.82 1.81 5.41
C SER A 240 32.79 1.57 6.53
N GLU A 241 31.99 0.52 6.39
CA GLU A 241 31.04 0.10 7.42
C GLU A 241 31.75 -0.28 8.74
N GLU A 242 32.90 -0.95 8.65
CA GLU A 242 33.71 -1.34 9.80
C GLU A 242 34.28 -0.11 10.52
N GLU A 243 34.78 0.88 9.76
CA GLU A 243 35.30 2.13 10.33
C GLU A 243 34.18 2.91 11.04
N ILE A 244 32.99 3.00 10.44
CA ILE A 244 31.82 3.65 11.08
C ILE A 244 31.45 2.90 12.37
N ALA A 245 31.34 1.57 12.30
CA ALA A 245 30.99 0.76 13.46
C ALA A 245 32.01 0.86 14.59
N ALA A 246 33.31 1.01 14.28
CA ALA A 246 34.37 1.20 15.27
C ALA A 246 34.32 2.59 15.91
N LEU A 247 33.93 3.63 15.18
CA LEU A 247 33.86 5.02 15.68
C LEU A 247 32.60 5.28 16.51
N VAL A 248 31.44 4.66 16.17
CA VAL A 248 30.16 4.92 16.83
C VAL A 248 29.45 3.62 17.27
N PRO A 249 30.13 2.71 17.99
CA PRO A 249 29.60 1.39 18.34
C PRO A 249 28.34 1.47 19.22
N THR A 250 28.28 2.41 20.15
CA THR A 250 27.12 2.58 21.05
C THR A 250 25.90 3.04 20.27
N TYR A 251 26.10 3.95 19.31
CA TYR A 251 25.01 4.39 18.44
C TYR A 251 24.47 3.23 17.57
N ILE A 252 25.34 2.44 16.96
CA ILE A 252 24.93 1.27 16.15
C ILE A 252 24.15 0.26 17.00
N LYS A 253 24.64 -0.02 18.20
CA LYS A 253 23.95 -0.91 19.15
C LYS A 253 22.60 -0.38 19.56
N ALA A 254 22.48 0.91 19.86
CA ALA A 254 21.23 1.57 20.19
C ALA A 254 20.25 1.50 19.01
N TYR A 255 20.71 1.81 17.79
CA TYR A 255 19.86 1.76 16.60
C TYR A 255 19.30 0.34 16.37
N ASN A 256 20.14 -0.69 16.46
CA ASN A 256 19.71 -2.10 16.34
C ASN A 256 18.66 -2.46 17.41
N TYR A 257 18.89 -2.08 18.66
CA TYR A 257 17.95 -2.30 19.77
C TYR A 257 16.58 -1.63 19.54
N PHE A 258 16.58 -0.35 19.15
CA PHE A 258 15.33 0.38 18.94
C PHE A 258 14.58 -0.07 17.68
N LEU A 259 15.27 -0.58 16.66
CA LEU A 259 14.63 -1.16 15.50
C LEU A 259 13.89 -2.47 15.86
N GLU A 260 14.51 -3.36 16.66
CA GLU A 260 13.83 -4.55 17.19
C GLU A 260 12.67 -4.16 18.10
N LYS A 261 12.92 -3.24 19.05
CA LYS A 261 11.88 -2.75 19.99
C LYS A 261 10.65 -2.24 19.24
N ARG A 262 10.86 -1.43 18.21
CA ARG A 262 9.78 -0.91 17.36
C ARG A 262 8.93 -2.03 16.75
N ILE A 263 9.57 -3.03 16.14
CA ILE A 263 8.86 -4.16 15.51
C ILE A 263 8.09 -4.95 16.56
N ARG A 264 8.68 -5.17 17.73
CA ARG A 264 8.01 -5.82 18.87
C ARG A 264 6.78 -5.05 19.32
N ASP A 265 6.93 -3.76 19.64
CA ASP A 265 5.85 -2.92 20.18
C ASP A 265 4.67 -2.83 19.19
N ILE A 266 4.97 -2.74 17.88
CA ILE A 266 3.97 -2.79 16.80
C ILE A 266 3.30 -4.17 16.75
N GLY A 267 4.08 -5.25 16.83
CA GLY A 267 3.56 -6.62 16.78
C GLY A 267 2.67 -6.95 17.96
N GLU A 268 3.06 -6.56 19.17
CA GLU A 268 2.27 -6.74 20.39
C GLU A 268 0.94 -5.97 20.33
N ARG A 269 0.93 -4.76 19.74
CA ARG A 269 -0.28 -3.93 19.67
C ARG A 269 -1.19 -4.27 18.50
N TYR A 270 -0.63 -4.53 17.33
CA TYR A 270 -1.38 -4.62 16.07
C TYR A 270 -1.30 -5.97 15.37
N GLY A 271 -0.47 -6.89 15.85
CA GLY A 271 -0.23 -8.16 15.18
C GLY A 271 -1.50 -8.96 14.84
N SER A 272 -2.50 -8.95 15.73
CA SER A 272 -3.81 -9.59 15.49
C SER A 272 -4.82 -8.71 14.75
N ARG A 273 -4.49 -7.46 14.47
CA ARG A 273 -5.39 -6.44 13.92
C ARG A 273 -5.00 -5.99 12.51
N VAL A 274 -3.76 -6.26 12.10
CA VAL A 274 -3.22 -5.94 10.77
C VAL A 274 -2.93 -7.23 10.03
N ASP A 275 -3.42 -7.34 8.81
CA ASP A 275 -3.46 -8.60 8.06
C ASP A 275 -2.17 -8.87 7.28
N SER A 276 -1.39 -7.83 6.97
CA SER A 276 -0.11 -7.95 6.26
C SER A 276 0.80 -6.76 6.53
N TRP A 277 2.11 -6.95 6.34
CA TRP A 277 3.14 -5.96 6.63
C TRP A 277 4.18 -5.90 5.53
N ASP A 278 4.51 -4.70 5.04
CA ASP A 278 5.78 -4.49 4.39
C ASP A 278 6.87 -4.52 5.46
N VAL A 279 7.50 -5.70 5.61
CA VAL A 279 8.54 -5.90 6.62
C VAL A 279 9.78 -5.11 6.27
N VAL A 280 10.21 -5.22 5.02
CA VAL A 280 11.33 -4.45 4.48
C VAL A 280 10.90 -3.79 3.18
N ASN A 281 11.14 -2.49 3.09
CA ASN A 281 10.84 -1.67 1.93
C ASN A 281 12.10 -1.23 1.20
N GLU A 282 12.11 -1.37 -0.14
CA GLU A 282 13.12 -0.81 -1.06
C GLU A 282 14.56 -1.21 -0.75
N SER A 283 14.81 -2.51 -0.60
CA SER A 283 16.14 -3.05 -0.28
C SER A 283 16.78 -3.88 -1.39
N ALA A 284 16.11 -4.05 -2.53
CA ALA A 284 16.62 -4.89 -3.61
C ALA A 284 17.94 -4.38 -4.20
N THR A 285 18.12 -3.06 -4.29
CA THR A 285 19.39 -2.45 -4.75
C THR A 285 20.51 -2.68 -3.74
N ASP A 286 20.22 -2.61 -2.44
CA ASP A 286 21.19 -2.91 -1.39
C ASP A 286 21.59 -4.39 -1.44
N TYR A 287 20.61 -5.29 -1.58
CA TYR A 287 20.85 -6.72 -1.74
C TYR A 287 21.76 -7.00 -2.95
N HIS A 288 21.52 -6.35 -4.10
CA HIS A 288 22.34 -6.50 -5.28
C HIS A 288 23.79 -6.09 -5.03
N ARG A 289 24.02 -4.94 -4.38
CA ARG A 289 25.36 -4.48 -3.99
C ARG A 289 26.07 -5.47 -3.08
N TRP A 290 25.36 -6.04 -2.10
CA TRP A 290 25.96 -6.97 -1.15
C TRP A 290 26.30 -8.33 -1.76
N GLN A 291 25.56 -8.77 -2.77
CA GLN A 291 25.87 -9.97 -3.55
C GLN A 291 27.18 -9.80 -4.35
N ASP A 292 27.36 -8.63 -4.94
CA ASP A 292 28.52 -8.32 -5.77
C ASP A 292 29.77 -8.02 -4.91
N GLU A 293 29.60 -7.39 -3.76
CA GLU A 293 30.70 -6.92 -2.91
C GLU A 293 31.18 -7.96 -1.88
N LYS A 294 30.63 -9.15 -1.78
CA LYS A 294 30.97 -10.26 -0.83
C LYS A 294 31.17 -9.86 0.66
N ALA A 295 31.07 -8.57 1.00
CA ALA A 295 31.69 -7.94 2.16
C ALA A 295 30.75 -7.65 3.32
N VAL A 296 29.42 -7.87 3.21
CA VAL A 296 28.51 -7.12 4.10
C VAL A 296 27.74 -7.97 5.10
N ARG A 297 27.74 -9.31 4.94
CA ARG A 297 27.10 -10.18 5.93
C ARG A 297 27.91 -10.24 7.21
N GLY A 298 27.23 -9.99 8.34
CA GLY A 298 27.84 -10.03 9.67
C GLY A 298 28.50 -8.74 10.12
N THR A 299 28.46 -7.65 9.32
CA THR A 299 28.93 -6.36 9.77
C THR A 299 27.94 -5.75 10.80
N PRO A 300 28.43 -4.98 11.78
CA PRO A 300 27.57 -4.33 12.78
C PRO A 300 26.60 -3.31 12.17
N CYS A 301 26.98 -2.68 11.05
CA CYS A 301 26.14 -1.77 10.28
C CYS A 301 26.36 -1.94 8.78
N GLN A 302 25.42 -1.43 7.99
CA GLN A 302 25.43 -1.49 6.53
C GLN A 302 25.02 -0.14 5.93
N LYS A 303 25.65 0.26 4.83
CA LYS A 303 25.21 1.39 4.03
C LYS A 303 24.05 0.94 3.15
N SER A 304 22.88 1.53 3.37
CA SER A 304 21.76 1.41 2.44
C SER A 304 21.86 2.52 1.38
N VAL A 305 21.17 2.34 0.25
CA VAL A 305 20.99 3.40 -0.77
C VAL A 305 20.50 4.70 -0.14
N TYR A 306 19.73 4.61 0.93
CA TYR A 306 19.09 5.75 1.61
C TYR A 306 19.77 6.17 2.92
N GLY A 307 20.76 5.43 3.41
CA GLY A 307 21.43 5.77 4.67
C GLY A 307 22.01 4.58 5.43
N LEU A 308 22.46 4.82 6.68
CA LEU A 308 23.02 3.78 7.53
C LEU A 308 21.93 2.94 8.16
N MET A 309 22.09 1.61 8.12
CA MET A 309 21.23 0.64 8.76
C MET A 309 22.04 -0.27 9.69
N PRO A 310 21.41 -0.89 10.70
CA PRO A 310 22.04 -2.02 11.40
C PRO A 310 22.44 -3.13 10.43
N GLY A 311 23.55 -3.81 10.69
CA GLY A 311 24.00 -4.92 9.85
C GLY A 311 22.94 -6.02 9.75
N ASP A 312 22.83 -6.65 8.59
CA ASP A 312 21.83 -7.68 8.30
C ASP A 312 20.37 -7.24 8.54
N TYR A 313 20.08 -5.97 8.37
CA TYR A 313 18.78 -5.37 8.72
C TYR A 313 17.60 -6.04 8.01
N THR A 314 17.80 -6.54 6.79
CA THR A 314 16.73 -7.22 6.03
C THR A 314 16.36 -8.55 6.66
N TYR A 315 17.38 -9.37 7.00
CA TYR A 315 17.18 -10.67 7.68
C TYR A 315 16.60 -10.46 9.08
N LYS A 316 17.19 -9.56 9.87
CA LYS A 316 16.71 -9.21 11.21
C LYS A 316 15.29 -8.72 11.19
N GLY A 317 14.92 -7.84 10.24
CA GLY A 317 13.56 -7.34 10.07
C GLY A 317 12.55 -8.48 9.92
N PHE A 318 12.81 -9.42 9.03
CA PHE A 318 11.94 -10.59 8.83
C PHE A 318 11.95 -11.56 10.02
N GLN A 319 13.09 -11.81 10.65
CA GLN A 319 13.18 -12.65 11.85
C GLN A 319 12.40 -12.05 13.02
N TRP A 320 12.52 -10.73 13.26
CA TRP A 320 11.76 -10.04 14.31
C TRP A 320 10.27 -9.99 13.98
N ALA A 321 9.90 -9.70 12.73
CA ALA A 321 8.50 -9.74 12.31
C ALA A 321 7.90 -11.14 12.51
N ALA A 322 8.60 -12.20 12.11
CA ALA A 322 8.14 -13.57 12.32
C ALA A 322 8.03 -13.96 13.81
N LYS A 323 8.85 -13.35 14.68
CA LYS A 323 8.83 -13.56 16.14
C LYS A 323 7.66 -12.86 16.81
N TYR A 324 7.34 -11.63 16.39
CA TYR A 324 6.38 -10.77 17.09
C TYR A 324 5.01 -10.66 16.41
N MET A 325 4.89 -11.07 15.13
CA MET A 325 3.63 -11.07 14.42
C MET A 325 3.00 -12.48 14.42
N PRO A 326 1.67 -12.60 14.41
CA PRO A 326 1.01 -13.89 14.33
C PRO A 326 1.27 -14.55 12.96
N LYS A 327 1.19 -15.88 12.90
CA LYS A 327 1.36 -16.64 11.65
C LYS A 327 0.31 -16.30 10.58
N THR A 328 -0.82 -15.74 10.98
CA THR A 328 -1.90 -15.30 10.09
C THR A 328 -1.63 -13.98 9.38
N ALA A 329 -0.74 -13.14 9.92
CA ALA A 329 -0.31 -11.91 9.26
C ALA A 329 0.72 -12.22 8.18
N TRP A 330 0.55 -11.69 6.97
CA TRP A 330 1.50 -11.87 5.88
C TRP A 330 2.68 -10.92 6.01
N LEU A 331 3.88 -11.44 5.73
CA LEU A 331 5.14 -10.71 5.77
C LEU A 331 5.62 -10.46 4.35
N ASN A 332 5.60 -9.21 3.91
CA ASN A 332 5.90 -8.83 2.54
C ASN A 332 7.31 -8.23 2.44
N LEU A 333 7.98 -8.52 1.33
CA LEU A 333 9.14 -7.77 0.84
C LEU A 333 8.65 -6.84 -0.26
N ASN A 334 8.84 -5.52 -0.14
CA ASN A 334 8.31 -4.51 -1.06
C ASN A 334 9.41 -3.70 -1.74
N ASP A 335 9.30 -3.48 -3.07
CA ASP A 335 10.28 -2.68 -3.82
C ASP A 335 9.69 -2.11 -5.13
N TYR A 336 10.25 -0.99 -5.60
CA TYR A 336 10.03 -0.47 -6.95
C TYR A 336 10.93 -1.14 -7.98
N ASN A 337 12.04 -1.72 -7.54
CA ASN A 337 13.03 -2.32 -8.42
C ASN A 337 12.62 -3.73 -8.82
N MET A 338 12.34 -3.90 -10.11
CA MET A 338 11.85 -5.15 -10.67
C MET A 338 12.94 -5.96 -11.41
N ALA A 339 14.21 -5.64 -11.16
CA ALA A 339 15.32 -6.42 -11.71
C ALA A 339 15.37 -7.84 -11.11
N PRO A 340 16.05 -8.79 -11.77
CA PRO A 340 16.14 -10.18 -11.31
C PRO A 340 16.62 -10.34 -9.87
N TYR A 341 17.42 -9.44 -9.34
CA TYR A 341 17.91 -9.51 -7.97
C TYR A 341 16.80 -9.28 -6.92
N PHE A 342 15.66 -8.69 -7.26
CA PHE A 342 14.54 -8.56 -6.33
C PHE A 342 13.92 -9.93 -5.97
N PHE A 343 13.56 -10.76 -6.96
CA PHE A 343 13.06 -12.10 -6.65
C PHE A 343 14.16 -13.01 -6.05
N LYS A 344 15.42 -12.78 -6.41
CA LYS A 344 16.55 -13.49 -5.79
C LYS A 344 16.69 -13.14 -4.31
N GLN A 345 16.49 -11.88 -3.93
CA GLN A 345 16.47 -11.47 -2.52
C GLN A 345 15.36 -12.19 -1.74
N ALA A 346 14.15 -12.29 -2.30
CA ALA A 346 13.08 -13.03 -1.64
C ALA A 346 13.46 -14.50 -1.38
N LYS A 347 14.05 -15.17 -2.37
CA LYS A 347 14.53 -16.55 -2.22
C LYS A 347 15.70 -16.68 -1.23
N ASP A 348 16.60 -15.74 -1.23
CA ASP A 348 17.75 -15.75 -0.32
C ASP A 348 17.32 -15.54 1.14
N LEU A 349 16.35 -14.65 1.39
CA LEU A 349 15.72 -14.50 2.70
C LEU A 349 15.12 -15.82 3.19
N GLU A 350 14.39 -16.55 2.34
CA GLU A 350 13.83 -17.86 2.69
C GLU A 350 14.89 -18.91 2.92
N ALA A 351 15.93 -18.97 2.09
CA ALA A 351 17.07 -19.89 2.25
C ALA A 351 17.83 -19.66 3.58
N ASN A 352 17.71 -18.44 4.15
CA ASN A 352 18.27 -18.09 5.45
C ASN A 352 17.22 -18.09 6.59
N GLY A 353 16.12 -18.82 6.42
CA GLY A 353 15.13 -19.07 7.46
C GLY A 353 14.14 -17.91 7.71
N CYS A 354 14.10 -16.91 6.84
CA CYS A 354 13.11 -15.84 6.92
C CYS A 354 11.79 -16.26 6.27
N ARG A 355 10.67 -15.89 6.86
CA ARG A 355 9.35 -16.09 6.28
C ARG A 355 9.00 -14.91 5.36
N VAL A 356 8.92 -15.15 4.05
CA VAL A 356 8.42 -14.19 3.06
C VAL A 356 7.12 -14.74 2.48
N ASP A 357 5.99 -14.07 2.71
CA ASP A 357 4.68 -14.55 2.28
C ASP A 357 4.24 -13.93 0.95
N VAL A 358 4.61 -12.68 0.68
CA VAL A 358 4.22 -11.91 -0.51
C VAL A 358 5.40 -11.07 -0.99
N VAL A 359 5.52 -10.86 -2.28
CA VAL A 359 6.41 -9.84 -2.87
C VAL A 359 5.58 -8.65 -3.33
N GLY A 360 5.91 -7.47 -2.81
CA GLY A 360 5.29 -6.20 -3.16
C GLY A 360 6.01 -5.53 -4.32
N SER A 361 5.25 -4.92 -5.23
CA SER A 361 5.79 -4.16 -6.36
C SER A 361 5.19 -2.77 -6.39
N GLN A 362 6.03 -1.75 -6.59
CA GLN A 362 5.57 -0.38 -6.77
C GLN A 362 5.58 0.00 -8.26
N MET A 363 4.64 0.84 -8.68
CA MET A 363 4.60 1.43 -10.01
C MET A 363 4.12 2.88 -9.92
N HIS A 364 5.04 3.80 -10.03
CA HIS A 364 4.76 5.23 -9.94
C HIS A 364 4.99 5.93 -11.28
N LEU A 365 3.91 6.42 -11.88
CA LEU A 365 3.93 7.30 -13.03
C LEU A 365 3.78 8.75 -12.52
N PHE A 366 4.90 9.31 -12.01
CA PHE A 366 4.90 10.63 -11.36
C PHE A 366 4.92 11.78 -12.36
N ASN A 367 5.57 11.60 -13.50
CA ASN A 367 5.73 12.68 -14.47
C ASN A 367 4.51 12.81 -15.39
N PRO A 368 3.76 13.93 -15.38
CA PRO A 368 2.63 14.15 -16.28
C PRO A 368 2.96 13.98 -17.77
N ALA A 369 4.19 14.31 -18.17
CA ALA A 369 4.63 14.17 -19.56
C ALA A 369 4.72 12.70 -20.01
N GLU A 370 4.96 11.76 -19.08
CA GLU A 370 4.93 10.33 -19.39
C GLU A 370 3.51 9.85 -19.74
N SER A 371 2.50 10.37 -19.06
CA SER A 371 1.10 10.09 -19.40
C SER A 371 0.74 10.59 -20.79
N VAL A 372 1.28 11.75 -21.20
CA VAL A 372 1.15 12.24 -22.60
C VAL A 372 1.85 11.30 -23.56
N ASN A 373 3.08 10.87 -23.27
CA ASN A 373 3.81 9.94 -24.12
C ASN A 373 3.07 8.59 -24.26
N ILE A 374 2.51 8.07 -23.17
CA ILE A 374 1.67 6.86 -23.21
C ILE A 374 0.48 7.08 -24.14
N ALA A 375 -0.24 8.22 -24.00
CA ALA A 375 -1.38 8.54 -24.84
C ALA A 375 -1.03 8.63 -26.33
N LEU A 376 0.22 8.97 -26.66
CA LEU A 376 0.76 9.00 -28.02
C LEU A 376 1.28 7.63 -28.50
N GLY A 377 1.15 6.55 -27.72
CA GLY A 377 1.71 5.23 -28.02
C GLY A 377 3.24 5.14 -27.86
N LYS A 378 3.85 6.14 -27.22
CA LYS A 378 5.31 6.25 -26.99
C LYS A 378 5.71 5.96 -25.55
N GLY A 379 4.79 5.40 -24.74
CA GLY A 379 5.04 5.09 -23.33
C GLY A 379 6.11 4.02 -23.14
N PRO A 380 6.63 3.90 -21.89
CA PRO A 380 7.67 2.94 -21.55
C PRO A 380 7.18 1.51 -21.76
N GLU A 381 8.09 0.63 -22.14
CA GLU A 381 7.79 -0.76 -22.49
C GLU A 381 7.11 -1.51 -21.33
N HIS A 382 7.57 -1.29 -20.10
CA HIS A 382 7.03 -1.96 -18.92
C HIS A 382 5.57 -1.60 -18.57
N LEU A 383 4.98 -0.61 -19.23
CA LEU A 383 3.56 -0.25 -19.12
C LEU A 383 2.76 -0.64 -20.39
N ARG A 384 3.36 -1.35 -21.33
CA ARG A 384 2.68 -2.01 -22.44
C ARG A 384 2.24 -3.42 -22.04
N PRO A 385 1.24 -4.02 -22.69
CA PRO A 385 0.73 -5.34 -22.31
C PRO A 385 1.81 -6.42 -22.18
N GLU A 386 2.71 -6.52 -23.16
CA GLU A 386 3.79 -7.50 -23.17
C GLU A 386 4.83 -7.23 -22.07
N GLY A 387 5.17 -5.96 -21.85
CA GLY A 387 6.10 -5.55 -20.80
C GLY A 387 5.53 -5.77 -19.40
N ILE A 388 4.24 -5.52 -19.20
CA ILE A 388 3.53 -5.86 -17.97
C ILE A 388 3.59 -7.38 -17.72
N ALA A 389 3.26 -8.19 -18.73
CA ALA A 389 3.30 -9.64 -18.61
C ALA A 389 4.71 -10.14 -18.27
N ALA A 390 5.74 -9.70 -19.02
CA ALA A 390 7.14 -10.08 -18.79
C ALA A 390 7.65 -9.68 -17.39
N ARG A 391 7.28 -8.48 -16.92
CA ARG A 391 7.66 -7.99 -15.60
C ARG A 391 7.12 -8.88 -14.48
N PHE A 392 5.84 -9.23 -14.53
CA PHE A 392 5.21 -10.07 -13.50
C PHE A 392 5.51 -11.56 -13.65
N GLU A 393 5.79 -12.05 -14.85
CA GLU A 393 6.38 -13.37 -15.06
C GLU A 393 7.75 -13.47 -14.37
N LEU A 394 8.62 -12.47 -14.56
CA LEU A 394 9.91 -12.40 -13.89
C LEU A 394 9.74 -12.42 -12.37
N LEU A 395 8.85 -11.59 -11.80
CA LEU A 395 8.63 -11.53 -10.36
C LEU A 395 7.99 -12.82 -9.82
N SER A 396 7.21 -13.52 -10.64
CA SER A 396 6.62 -14.83 -10.31
C SER A 396 7.65 -15.90 -9.97
N ASN A 397 8.92 -15.71 -10.39
CA ASN A 397 10.03 -16.57 -10.01
C ASN A 397 10.35 -16.54 -8.50
N ALA A 398 9.86 -15.54 -7.76
CA ALA A 398 9.91 -15.56 -6.30
C ALA A 398 9.09 -16.73 -5.69
N GLY A 399 8.16 -17.33 -6.47
CA GLY A 399 7.29 -18.40 -5.98
C GLY A 399 6.16 -17.92 -5.06
N LYS A 400 5.95 -16.60 -4.94
CA LYS A 400 5.02 -15.96 -4.00
C LYS A 400 3.86 -15.27 -4.72
N PRO A 401 2.73 -15.04 -4.02
CA PRO A 401 1.75 -14.05 -4.46
C PRO A 401 2.40 -12.68 -4.62
N ILE A 402 1.84 -11.88 -5.52
CA ILE A 402 2.33 -10.54 -5.85
C ILE A 402 1.29 -9.51 -5.41
N HIS A 403 1.71 -8.51 -4.67
CA HIS A 403 0.91 -7.34 -4.35
C HIS A 403 1.48 -6.12 -5.11
N LEU A 404 0.71 -5.57 -6.04
CA LEU A 404 1.05 -4.27 -6.63
C LEU A 404 0.69 -3.19 -5.62
N SER A 405 1.64 -2.93 -4.73
CA SER A 405 1.45 -2.30 -3.41
C SER A 405 1.28 -0.78 -3.46
N GLU A 406 1.80 -0.15 -4.53
CA GLU A 406 1.82 1.29 -4.67
C GLU A 406 1.68 1.69 -6.14
N ILE A 407 0.53 2.30 -6.49
CA ILE A 407 0.26 2.75 -7.84
C ILE A 407 0.01 4.24 -7.86
N THR A 408 0.76 4.95 -8.69
CA THR A 408 0.48 6.34 -9.04
C THR A 408 0.36 6.46 -10.56
N ILE A 409 -0.74 7.03 -11.03
CA ILE A 409 -0.93 7.41 -12.43
C ILE A 409 -1.36 8.87 -12.46
N THR A 410 -0.50 9.74 -12.96
CA THR A 410 -0.74 11.19 -12.97
C THR A 410 -1.49 11.61 -14.21
N ALA A 411 -2.52 12.45 -14.05
CA ALA A 411 -3.15 13.09 -15.20
C ALA A 411 -2.16 14.07 -15.87
N PRO A 412 -2.17 14.21 -17.21
CA PRO A 412 -1.38 15.25 -17.88
C PRO A 412 -1.71 16.66 -17.40
N ASP A 413 -3.00 16.93 -17.21
CA ASP A 413 -3.58 18.16 -16.70
C ASP A 413 -5.01 17.92 -16.21
N MET A 414 -5.69 18.96 -15.74
CA MET A 414 -7.07 18.87 -15.23
C MET A 414 -8.15 19.10 -16.29
N SER A 415 -7.80 19.20 -17.57
CA SER A 415 -8.78 19.27 -18.65
C SER A 415 -9.58 17.96 -18.75
N PRO A 416 -10.77 17.96 -19.36
CA PRO A 416 -11.52 16.72 -19.61
C PRO A 416 -10.68 15.65 -20.34
N LYS A 417 -9.86 16.09 -21.31
CA LYS A 417 -8.95 15.19 -22.06
C LYS A 417 -7.85 14.63 -21.15
N GLY A 418 -7.19 15.46 -20.32
CA GLY A 418 -6.16 15.02 -19.40
C GLY A 418 -6.68 14.02 -18.37
N GLN A 419 -7.87 14.25 -17.81
CA GLN A 419 -8.53 13.31 -16.90
C GLN A 419 -8.93 12.01 -17.61
N MET A 420 -9.37 12.07 -18.87
CA MET A 420 -9.69 10.87 -19.67
C MET A 420 -8.44 10.05 -19.97
N ILE A 421 -7.31 10.70 -20.26
CA ILE A 421 -6.00 10.01 -20.44
C ILE A 421 -5.63 9.24 -19.16
N GLN A 422 -5.70 9.87 -17.98
CA GLN A 422 -5.46 9.20 -16.70
C GLN A 422 -6.38 7.98 -16.53
N ALA A 423 -7.66 8.14 -16.80
CA ALA A 423 -8.67 7.10 -16.65
C ALA A 423 -8.43 5.90 -17.60
N ILE A 424 -8.08 6.15 -18.85
CA ILE A 424 -7.79 5.09 -19.83
C ILE A 424 -6.51 4.33 -19.47
N ILE A 425 -5.45 5.03 -19.12
CA ILE A 425 -4.19 4.40 -18.67
C ILE A 425 -4.46 3.53 -17.45
N MET A 426 -5.12 4.08 -16.42
CA MET A 426 -5.48 3.34 -15.21
C MET A 426 -6.31 2.11 -15.54
N ARG A 427 -7.40 2.25 -16.32
CA ARG A 427 -8.30 1.15 -16.66
C ARG A 427 -7.58 0.00 -17.37
N ASN A 428 -6.79 0.31 -18.38
CA ASN A 428 -6.07 -0.70 -19.15
C ASN A 428 -4.98 -1.39 -18.32
N CYS A 429 -4.23 -0.64 -17.54
CA CYS A 429 -3.23 -1.20 -16.63
C CYS A 429 -3.89 -2.07 -15.53
N TYR A 430 -4.98 -1.61 -14.89
CA TYR A 430 -5.70 -2.41 -13.88
C TYR A 430 -6.21 -3.73 -14.45
N ARG A 431 -6.76 -3.73 -15.69
CA ARG A 431 -7.20 -4.95 -16.35
C ARG A 431 -6.03 -5.91 -16.60
N ALA A 432 -4.90 -5.40 -17.12
CA ALA A 432 -3.71 -6.19 -17.34
C ALA A 432 -3.11 -6.74 -16.03
N TRP A 433 -3.05 -5.94 -14.97
CA TRP A 433 -2.57 -6.40 -13.66
C TRP A 433 -3.52 -7.39 -13.00
N PHE A 434 -4.83 -7.15 -13.10
CA PHE A 434 -5.83 -8.07 -12.57
C PHE A 434 -5.82 -9.42 -13.30
N SER A 435 -5.37 -9.49 -14.54
CA SER A 435 -5.23 -10.74 -15.33
C SER A 435 -4.00 -11.57 -14.94
N VAL A 436 -3.02 -11.03 -14.19
CA VAL A 436 -1.80 -11.74 -13.79
C VAL A 436 -2.12 -12.82 -12.76
N GLU A 437 -1.77 -14.09 -13.03
CA GLU A 437 -2.14 -15.26 -12.21
C GLU A 437 -1.83 -15.07 -10.71
N LYS A 438 -0.59 -14.71 -10.37
CA LYS A 438 -0.13 -14.60 -8.97
C LYS A 438 -0.46 -13.26 -8.30
N MET A 439 -1.06 -12.31 -9.02
CA MET A 439 -1.47 -11.03 -8.44
C MET A 439 -2.59 -11.26 -7.42
N ASN A 440 -2.43 -10.74 -6.22
CA ASN A 440 -3.42 -10.83 -5.15
C ASN A 440 -4.02 -9.48 -4.72
N GLY A 441 -3.42 -8.37 -5.14
CA GLY A 441 -3.91 -7.04 -4.81
C GLY A 441 -3.25 -5.93 -5.62
N ILE A 442 -3.98 -4.81 -5.73
CA ILE A 442 -3.54 -3.55 -6.35
C ILE A 442 -3.94 -2.42 -5.42
N THR A 443 -2.99 -1.56 -5.05
CA THR A 443 -3.19 -0.44 -4.13
C THR A 443 -2.88 0.89 -4.80
N TRP A 444 -3.89 1.75 -4.90
CA TRP A 444 -3.73 3.12 -5.38
C TRP A 444 -3.04 3.98 -4.32
N TRP A 445 -2.03 4.79 -4.73
CA TRP A 445 -1.21 5.50 -3.74
C TRP A 445 -1.85 6.81 -3.27
N ASN A 446 -2.12 7.76 -4.13
CA ASN A 446 -2.72 9.04 -3.75
C ASN A 446 -4.19 9.14 -4.17
N VAL A 447 -5.12 9.03 -3.23
CA VAL A 447 -6.58 9.07 -3.53
C VAL A 447 -7.04 10.47 -3.89
N VAL A 448 -6.45 11.50 -3.29
CA VAL A 448 -6.88 12.90 -3.39
C VAL A 448 -5.77 13.73 -4.00
N ASP A 449 -6.13 14.54 -4.99
CA ASP A 449 -5.21 15.50 -5.61
C ASP A 449 -4.61 16.43 -4.56
N ASP A 450 -3.35 16.82 -4.78
CA ASP A 450 -2.60 17.73 -3.91
C ASP A 450 -2.47 17.24 -2.44
N CYS A 451 -2.65 15.95 -2.21
CA CYS A 451 -2.48 15.30 -0.90
C CYS A 451 -1.33 14.28 -0.87
N GLY A 452 -0.44 14.30 -1.86
CA GLY A 452 0.77 13.48 -1.91
C GLY A 452 1.88 13.95 -0.98
N ALA A 453 2.98 13.18 -0.90
CA ALA A 453 4.20 13.58 -0.21
C ALA A 453 4.92 14.70 -0.99
N PRO A 454 5.83 15.47 -0.34
CA PRO A 454 6.68 16.40 -1.06
C PRO A 454 7.41 15.71 -2.22
N GLY A 455 7.34 16.30 -3.42
CA GLY A 455 7.92 15.73 -4.65
C GLY A 455 6.98 14.80 -5.44
N GLU A 456 5.86 14.36 -4.86
CA GLU A 456 4.84 13.62 -5.60
C GLU A 456 3.93 14.59 -6.41
N PRO A 457 3.37 14.13 -7.55
CA PRO A 457 2.54 14.99 -8.40
C PRO A 457 1.23 15.39 -7.73
N SER A 458 0.79 16.63 -8.03
CA SER A 458 -0.41 17.20 -7.41
C SER A 458 -1.74 16.68 -8.00
N ILE A 459 -1.71 16.06 -9.19
CA ILE A 459 -2.92 15.63 -9.93
C ILE A 459 -2.97 14.13 -10.23
N SER A 460 -2.49 13.32 -9.27
CA SER A 460 -2.51 11.86 -9.36
C SER A 460 -3.68 11.19 -8.63
N GLY A 461 -4.55 11.99 -8.00
CA GLY A 461 -5.71 11.49 -7.26
C GLY A 461 -6.82 10.92 -8.14
N LEU A 462 -7.72 10.18 -7.53
CA LEU A 462 -9.03 9.79 -8.06
C LEU A 462 -10.08 10.90 -7.80
N PHE A 463 -9.79 11.76 -6.83
CA PHE A 463 -10.60 12.89 -6.43
C PHE A 463 -9.78 14.16 -6.46
N THR A 464 -10.43 15.27 -6.79
CA THR A 464 -9.86 16.60 -6.61
C THR A 464 -9.65 16.92 -5.12
N ARG A 465 -8.89 17.99 -4.82
CA ARG A 465 -8.62 18.40 -3.42
C ARG A 465 -9.89 18.64 -2.60
N ASP A 466 -10.96 19.06 -3.23
CA ASP A 466 -12.28 19.29 -2.64
C ASP A 466 -13.23 18.07 -2.74
N MET A 467 -12.66 16.88 -2.95
CA MET A 467 -13.36 15.59 -3.00
C MET A 467 -14.44 15.49 -4.11
N ARG A 468 -14.28 16.19 -5.24
CA ARG A 468 -15.06 15.90 -6.44
C ARG A 468 -14.45 14.71 -7.18
N PRO A 469 -15.24 13.71 -7.59
CA PRO A 469 -14.72 12.56 -8.32
C PRO A 469 -14.17 12.99 -9.69
N LYS A 470 -13.01 12.45 -10.05
CA LYS A 470 -12.38 12.60 -11.36
C LYS A 470 -12.81 11.44 -12.29
N THR A 471 -12.53 11.59 -13.58
CA THR A 471 -12.84 10.55 -14.58
C THR A 471 -12.24 9.19 -14.21
N ALA A 472 -11.05 9.17 -13.62
CA ALA A 472 -10.37 7.95 -13.15
C ALA A 472 -11.13 7.23 -12.02
N TYR A 473 -11.83 7.97 -11.14
CA TYR A 473 -12.70 7.34 -10.13
C TYR A 473 -13.84 6.54 -10.78
N PHE A 474 -14.55 7.14 -11.73
CA PHE A 474 -15.65 6.45 -12.40
C PHE A 474 -15.17 5.21 -13.18
N ALA A 475 -14.00 5.30 -13.82
CA ALA A 475 -13.41 4.16 -14.49
C ALA A 475 -13.01 3.04 -13.53
N MET A 476 -12.50 3.37 -12.35
CA MET A 476 -12.14 2.38 -11.32
C MET A 476 -13.38 1.74 -10.69
N ASP A 477 -14.40 2.52 -10.39
CA ASP A 477 -15.66 2.04 -9.83
C ASP A 477 -16.41 1.11 -10.81
N ASP A 478 -16.43 1.48 -12.10
CA ASP A 478 -16.97 0.64 -13.17
C ASP A 478 -16.27 -0.72 -13.25
N LEU A 479 -14.94 -0.76 -13.11
CA LEU A 479 -14.20 -2.02 -13.04
C LEU A 479 -14.56 -2.83 -11.78
N ILE A 480 -14.44 -2.24 -10.60
CA ILE A 480 -14.50 -2.98 -9.32
C ILE A 480 -15.95 -3.35 -8.96
N ASN A 481 -16.88 -2.41 -9.07
CA ASN A 481 -18.27 -2.58 -8.68
C ASN A 481 -19.21 -2.92 -9.85
N GLY A 482 -18.73 -2.83 -11.08
CA GLY A 482 -19.43 -3.21 -12.32
C GLY A 482 -18.87 -4.49 -12.93
N GLU A 483 -17.83 -4.38 -13.80
CA GLU A 483 -17.32 -5.50 -14.62
C GLU A 483 -16.82 -6.68 -13.77
N TRP A 484 -16.21 -6.43 -12.63
CA TRP A 484 -15.59 -7.46 -11.79
C TRP A 484 -16.45 -7.87 -10.60
N LYS A 485 -17.71 -7.47 -10.56
CA LYS A 485 -18.65 -7.85 -9.52
C LYS A 485 -19.66 -8.87 -10.03
N THR A 486 -19.76 -10.02 -9.37
CA THR A 486 -20.75 -11.03 -9.73
C THR A 486 -22.10 -10.70 -9.08
N LYS A 487 -23.09 -10.44 -9.93
CA LYS A 487 -24.49 -10.33 -9.54
C LYS A 487 -25.33 -11.09 -10.57
N THR A 488 -26.01 -12.16 -10.16
CA THR A 488 -26.75 -13.02 -11.08
C THR A 488 -27.90 -13.75 -10.36
N VAL A 489 -28.74 -14.37 -11.14
CA VAL A 489 -29.79 -15.28 -10.64
C VAL A 489 -29.45 -16.69 -11.13
N ALA A 490 -29.40 -17.65 -10.23
CA ALA A 490 -29.18 -19.06 -10.55
C ALA A 490 -30.36 -19.90 -10.08
N LYS A 491 -30.63 -21.01 -10.76
CA LYS A 491 -31.70 -21.95 -10.38
C LYS A 491 -31.18 -23.03 -9.42
N ALA A 492 -31.91 -23.28 -8.37
CA ALA A 492 -31.63 -24.37 -7.44
C ALA A 492 -31.99 -25.73 -8.06
N ALA A 493 -31.16 -26.75 -7.79
CA ALA A 493 -31.41 -28.12 -8.16
C ALA A 493 -30.85 -29.07 -7.10
N GLY A 494 -31.65 -30.09 -6.67
CA GLY A 494 -31.23 -31.05 -5.67
C GLY A 494 -30.82 -30.43 -4.33
N GLY A 495 -31.51 -29.35 -3.91
CA GLY A 495 -31.19 -28.63 -2.67
C GLY A 495 -29.92 -27.80 -2.73
N LYS A 496 -29.38 -27.51 -3.93
CA LYS A 496 -28.14 -26.75 -4.15
C LYS A 496 -28.31 -25.69 -5.20
N VAL A 497 -27.45 -24.66 -5.12
CA VAL A 497 -27.26 -23.70 -6.21
C VAL A 497 -25.79 -23.77 -6.71
N SER A 498 -25.62 -23.66 -8.02
CA SER A 498 -24.31 -23.63 -8.67
C SER A 498 -24.20 -22.39 -9.53
N PHE A 499 -23.08 -21.72 -9.46
CA PHE A 499 -22.77 -20.58 -10.31
C PHE A 499 -21.24 -20.40 -10.45
N ARG A 500 -20.83 -19.72 -11.51
CA ARG A 500 -19.46 -19.27 -11.71
C ARG A 500 -19.38 -17.78 -11.42
N GLY A 501 -18.41 -17.38 -10.58
CA GLY A 501 -18.27 -15.98 -10.17
C GLY A 501 -16.86 -15.61 -9.73
N PHE A 502 -16.60 -14.33 -9.55
CA PHE A 502 -15.34 -13.86 -9.01
C PHE A 502 -15.11 -14.43 -7.60
N ARG A 503 -13.88 -14.78 -7.27
CA ARG A 503 -13.53 -15.29 -5.93
C ARG A 503 -13.84 -14.24 -4.88
N GLY A 504 -14.50 -14.66 -3.78
CA GLY A 504 -14.91 -13.75 -2.72
C GLY A 504 -16.11 -14.24 -1.91
N ARG A 505 -16.68 -13.35 -1.11
CA ARG A 505 -17.87 -13.65 -0.29
C ARG A 505 -19.13 -13.23 -1.01
N TYR A 506 -20.18 -14.02 -0.82
CA TYR A 506 -21.46 -13.89 -1.49
C TYR A 506 -22.60 -13.95 -0.48
N ARG A 507 -23.66 -13.20 -0.77
CA ARG A 507 -24.99 -13.37 -0.21
C ARG A 507 -25.84 -14.12 -1.22
N LEU A 508 -26.42 -15.26 -0.77
CA LEU A 508 -27.39 -16.05 -1.52
C LEU A 508 -28.74 -15.85 -0.88
N THR A 509 -29.76 -15.43 -1.66
CA THR A 509 -31.10 -15.18 -1.15
C THR A 509 -32.13 -15.94 -2.00
N TRP A 510 -33.03 -16.68 -1.36
CA TRP A 510 -34.06 -17.44 -2.02
C TRP A 510 -35.36 -17.50 -1.19
N LYS A 511 -36.45 -17.96 -1.79
CA LYS A 511 -37.68 -18.30 -1.07
C LYS A 511 -37.73 -19.79 -0.83
N ASP A 512 -38.02 -20.21 0.41
CA ASP A 512 -38.27 -21.61 0.76
C ASP A 512 -39.65 -22.07 0.27
N LYS A 513 -40.01 -23.34 0.56
CA LYS A 513 -41.32 -23.94 0.16
C LYS A 513 -42.52 -23.25 0.77
N ASP A 514 -42.36 -22.51 1.84
CA ASP A 514 -43.42 -21.77 2.51
C ASP A 514 -43.46 -20.31 2.03
N GLY A 515 -42.64 -19.95 1.02
CA GLY A 515 -42.51 -18.60 0.45
C GLY A 515 -41.74 -17.63 1.32
N LYS A 516 -41.12 -18.07 2.40
CA LYS A 516 -40.32 -17.23 3.30
C LYS A 516 -38.92 -17.00 2.73
N GLU A 517 -38.48 -15.78 2.79
CA GLU A 517 -37.13 -15.42 2.36
C GLU A 517 -36.06 -16.00 3.29
N GLN A 518 -35.08 -16.66 2.70
CA GLN A 518 -33.91 -17.25 3.34
C GLN A 518 -32.64 -16.60 2.78
N THR A 519 -31.63 -16.51 3.62
CA THR A 519 -30.34 -15.95 3.22
C THR A 519 -29.18 -16.80 3.74
N LYS A 520 -28.16 -17.01 2.91
CA LYS A 520 -26.93 -17.71 3.28
C LYS A 520 -25.70 -16.94 2.80
N LEU A 521 -24.70 -16.83 3.68
CA LEU A 521 -23.38 -16.34 3.28
C LEU A 521 -22.56 -17.53 2.77
N ALA A 522 -21.88 -17.32 1.65
CA ALA A 522 -21.06 -18.31 0.96
C ALA A 522 -19.73 -17.70 0.52
N ALA A 523 -18.76 -18.54 0.18
CA ALA A 523 -17.48 -18.07 -0.36
C ALA A 523 -17.07 -18.91 -1.57
N VAL A 524 -16.84 -18.25 -2.70
CA VAL A 524 -16.17 -18.83 -3.87
C VAL A 524 -14.66 -18.66 -3.65
N LYS A 525 -13.93 -19.80 -3.62
CA LYS A 525 -12.48 -19.86 -3.30
C LYS A 525 -11.62 -20.06 -4.54
#